data_2e0487feac7c41ad7909a52c68aafffb
#
_entry.id   2e0487feac7c41ad7909a52c68aafffb
#
_cell.length_a   1.000
_cell.length_b   1.000
_cell.length_c   1.000
_cell.angle_alpha   90.00
_cell.angle_beta   90.00
_cell.angle_gamma   90.00
#
_symmetry.space_group_name_H-M   'P 1'
#
loop_
_entity.id
_entity.type
_entity.pdbx_description
1 polymer ?
#
loop_
_entity_poly.entity_id
_entity_poly.type
_entity_poly.pdbx_seq_one_letter_code
_entity_poly.pdbx_strand_id
1 'polypeptide(L)'
;MTRRMIVPLLIGLLGGAILISLGVWQLQRLAWKEGVLADIAARIVADPVALPATLDPAVDRYKPVTVTGRFTGEHLDVLVSRKQIGAGVRVIEAFETADGRRILIDRGFLTDDQRAAPRESGAATVEGNLHWPDETDSYTPPPDPKTGLWFARDVAAMAQALNTEATFIVARKPTGGAI
;
A
#
# COMPACT_ATOMS: atom_id res chain seq x y z
N MET A 1 4.61 59.78 -16.02
CA MET A 1 5.33 58.69 -15.30
C MET A 1 6.80 58.81 -15.63
N THR A 2 7.65 59.04 -14.64
CA THR A 2 9.09 59.18 -14.84
C THR A 2 9.68 57.80 -15.21
N ARG A 3 10.59 57.79 -16.18
CA ARG A 3 11.27 56.57 -16.69
C ARG A 3 11.83 55.68 -15.56
N ARG A 4 12.13 56.27 -14.38
CA ARG A 4 12.57 55.56 -13.16
C ARG A 4 11.51 54.68 -12.50
N MET A 5 10.19 54.87 -12.77
CA MET A 5 9.11 54.07 -12.17
C MET A 5 8.66 52.89 -13.07
N ILE A 6 9.07 52.90 -14.33
CA ILE A 6 8.66 51.89 -15.30
C ILE A 6 9.27 50.52 -14.93
N VAL A 7 10.54 50.48 -14.57
CA VAL A 7 11.25 49.24 -14.24
C VAL A 7 10.66 48.54 -12.99
N PRO A 8 10.47 49.25 -11.86
CA PRO A 8 9.82 48.66 -10.70
C PRO A 8 8.38 48.19 -10.99
N LEU A 9 7.64 48.93 -11.80
CA LEU A 9 6.28 48.57 -12.19
C LEU A 9 6.26 47.27 -13.03
N LEU A 10 7.16 47.17 -14.01
CA LEU A 10 7.28 45.94 -14.82
C LEU A 10 7.69 44.73 -13.99
N ILE A 11 8.62 44.89 -13.07
CA ILE A 11 9.03 43.81 -12.14
C ILE A 11 7.84 43.38 -11.27
N GLY A 12 7.08 44.36 -10.75
CA GLY A 12 5.91 44.09 -9.93
C GLY A 12 4.80 43.34 -10.72
N LEU A 13 4.52 43.78 -11.96
CA LEU A 13 3.53 43.13 -12.84
C LEU A 13 4.00 41.71 -13.22
N LEU A 14 5.24 41.53 -13.61
CA LEU A 14 5.79 40.22 -13.96
C LEU A 14 5.79 39.30 -12.75
N GLY A 15 6.26 39.78 -11.59
CA GLY A 15 6.22 39.01 -10.34
C GLY A 15 4.78 38.62 -9.96
N GLY A 16 3.84 39.57 -10.06
CA GLY A 16 2.41 39.29 -9.83
C GLY A 16 1.85 38.25 -10.77
N ALA A 17 2.16 38.32 -12.07
CA ALA A 17 1.73 37.36 -13.06
C ALA A 17 2.27 35.92 -12.78
N ILE A 18 3.56 35.84 -12.39
CA ILE A 18 4.18 34.57 -11.99
C ILE A 18 3.48 33.99 -10.76
N LEU A 19 3.23 34.78 -9.74
CA LEU A 19 2.58 34.32 -8.50
C LEU A 19 1.14 33.86 -8.76
N ILE A 20 0.40 34.59 -9.59
CA ILE A 20 -0.96 34.20 -9.99
C ILE A 20 -0.92 32.87 -10.77
N SER A 21 0.00 32.73 -11.74
CA SER A 21 0.16 31.49 -12.49
C SER A 21 0.49 30.30 -11.59
N LEU A 22 1.39 30.48 -10.61
CA LEU A 22 1.70 29.45 -9.62
C LEU A 22 0.49 29.12 -8.73
N GLY A 23 -0.27 30.13 -8.33
CA GLY A 23 -1.51 29.94 -7.57
C GLY A 23 -2.53 29.11 -8.34
N VAL A 24 -2.78 29.44 -9.60
CA VAL A 24 -3.70 28.66 -10.48
C VAL A 24 -3.19 27.23 -10.66
N TRP A 25 -1.89 27.06 -10.92
CA TRP A 25 -1.28 25.73 -11.03
C TRP A 25 -1.44 24.90 -9.75
N GLN A 26 -1.27 25.49 -8.57
CA GLN A 26 -1.47 24.78 -7.30
C GLN A 26 -2.92 24.34 -7.11
N LEU A 27 -3.90 25.16 -7.48
CA LEU A 27 -5.31 24.81 -7.42
C LEU A 27 -5.66 23.65 -8.39
N GLN A 28 -5.14 23.71 -9.62
CA GLN A 28 -5.31 22.62 -10.58
C GLN A 28 -4.68 21.31 -10.08
N ARG A 29 -3.48 21.39 -9.49
CA ARG A 29 -2.80 20.22 -8.92
C ARG A 29 -3.58 19.64 -7.73
N LEU A 30 -4.18 20.51 -6.90
CA LEU A 30 -5.04 20.06 -5.79
C LEU A 30 -6.25 19.31 -6.32
N ALA A 31 -7.01 19.91 -7.24
CA ALA A 31 -8.19 19.28 -7.84
C ALA A 31 -7.87 17.93 -8.50
N TRP A 32 -6.73 17.83 -9.21
CA TRP A 32 -6.26 16.57 -9.77
C TRP A 32 -5.98 15.52 -8.68
N LYS A 33 -5.28 15.90 -7.59
CA LYS A 33 -5.01 14.97 -6.48
C LYS A 33 -6.29 14.50 -5.80
N GLU A 34 -7.25 15.40 -5.59
CA GLU A 34 -8.55 15.05 -5.00
C GLU A 34 -9.31 14.07 -5.88
N GLY A 35 -9.28 14.24 -7.21
CA GLY A 35 -9.86 13.30 -8.16
C GLY A 35 -9.22 11.91 -8.07
N VAL A 36 -7.89 11.83 -8.07
CA VAL A 36 -7.16 10.55 -7.92
C VAL A 36 -7.50 9.87 -6.58
N LEU A 37 -7.56 10.62 -5.49
CA LEU A 37 -7.91 10.05 -4.17
C LEU A 37 -9.35 9.56 -4.12
N ALA A 38 -10.29 10.28 -4.75
CA ALA A 38 -11.69 9.86 -4.86
C ALA A 38 -11.82 8.56 -5.67
N ASP A 39 -11.11 8.44 -6.79
CA ASP A 39 -11.10 7.21 -7.60
C ASP A 39 -10.53 6.02 -6.82
N ILE A 40 -9.43 6.20 -6.10
CA ILE A 40 -8.85 5.16 -5.23
C ILE A 40 -9.84 4.78 -4.14
N ALA A 41 -10.45 5.76 -3.46
CA ALA A 41 -11.41 5.51 -2.40
C ALA A 41 -12.63 4.73 -2.91
N ALA A 42 -13.16 5.08 -4.09
CA ALA A 42 -14.26 4.37 -4.73
C ALA A 42 -13.89 2.92 -5.08
N ARG A 43 -12.69 2.70 -5.63
CA ARG A 43 -12.19 1.34 -5.93
C ARG A 43 -12.04 0.49 -4.67
N ILE A 44 -11.46 1.06 -3.61
CA ILE A 44 -11.20 0.34 -2.36
C ILE A 44 -12.49 -0.23 -1.76
N VAL A 45 -13.62 0.46 -1.84
CA VAL A 45 -14.89 0.07 -1.20
C VAL A 45 -15.86 -0.67 -2.14
N ALA A 46 -15.51 -0.83 -3.41
CA ALA A 46 -16.34 -1.57 -4.37
C ALA A 46 -16.55 -3.03 -3.95
N ASP A 47 -17.56 -3.67 -4.53
CA ASP A 47 -17.85 -5.08 -4.27
C ASP A 47 -16.68 -5.97 -4.72
N PRO A 48 -16.25 -6.93 -3.89
CA PRO A 48 -15.16 -7.81 -4.24
C PRO A 48 -15.57 -8.79 -5.34
N VAL A 49 -14.65 -9.00 -6.28
CA VAL A 49 -14.81 -10.01 -7.34
C VAL A 49 -13.87 -11.20 -7.07
N ALA A 50 -14.11 -12.33 -7.72
CA ALA A 50 -13.17 -13.44 -7.67
C ALA A 50 -11.78 -13.00 -8.18
N LEU A 51 -10.70 -13.53 -7.59
CA LEU A 51 -9.34 -13.21 -8.00
C LEU A 51 -9.11 -13.57 -9.47
N PRO A 52 -8.79 -12.63 -10.36
CA PRO A 52 -8.51 -12.92 -11.76
C PRO A 52 -7.29 -13.84 -11.92
N ALA A 53 -7.31 -14.69 -12.94
CA ALA A 53 -6.19 -15.58 -13.25
C ALA A 53 -4.94 -14.80 -13.69
N THR A 54 -5.14 -13.70 -14.41
CA THR A 54 -4.05 -12.80 -14.86
C THR A 54 -4.28 -11.43 -14.25
N LEU A 55 -3.22 -10.84 -13.72
CA LEU A 55 -3.25 -9.55 -13.04
C LEU A 55 -2.28 -8.59 -13.71
N ASP A 56 -2.73 -7.34 -13.85
CA ASP A 56 -1.89 -6.20 -14.27
C ASP A 56 -1.78 -5.21 -13.10
N PRO A 57 -0.61 -5.07 -12.46
CA PRO A 57 -0.41 -4.15 -11.34
C PRO A 57 -0.79 -2.70 -11.63
N ALA A 58 -0.72 -2.25 -12.89
CA ALA A 58 -1.07 -0.90 -13.27
C ALA A 58 -2.59 -0.67 -13.29
N VAL A 59 -3.37 -1.70 -13.66
CA VAL A 59 -4.82 -1.62 -13.83
C VAL A 59 -5.55 -2.13 -12.59
N ASP A 60 -5.07 -3.25 -12.00
CA ASP A 60 -5.76 -3.97 -10.94
C ASP A 60 -5.41 -3.46 -9.53
N ARG A 61 -4.52 -2.47 -9.41
CA ARG A 61 -4.20 -1.87 -8.10
C ARG A 61 -5.46 -1.35 -7.41
N TYR A 62 -5.60 -1.70 -6.13
CA TYR A 62 -6.75 -1.40 -5.26
C TYR A 62 -8.06 -2.11 -5.62
N LYS A 63 -8.06 -2.98 -6.61
CA LYS A 63 -9.25 -3.77 -6.97
C LYS A 63 -9.63 -4.71 -5.83
N PRO A 64 -10.89 -4.70 -5.39
CA PRO A 64 -11.35 -5.60 -4.37
C PRO A 64 -11.53 -7.01 -4.92
N VAL A 65 -11.00 -7.96 -4.19
CA VAL A 65 -11.08 -9.38 -4.54
C VAL A 65 -11.47 -10.23 -3.34
N THR A 66 -12.08 -11.37 -3.63
CA THR A 66 -12.31 -12.44 -2.65
C THR A 66 -11.57 -13.69 -3.10
N VAL A 67 -10.93 -14.37 -2.14
CA VAL A 67 -10.22 -15.62 -2.36
C VAL A 67 -10.60 -16.61 -1.26
N THR A 68 -10.81 -17.88 -1.63
CA THR A 68 -11.01 -18.97 -0.69
C THR A 68 -9.82 -19.91 -0.77
N GLY A 69 -9.36 -20.40 0.38
CA GLY A 69 -8.19 -21.25 0.46
C GLY A 69 -7.78 -21.51 1.88
N ARG A 70 -6.47 -21.56 2.15
CA ARG A 70 -5.93 -21.77 3.49
C ARG A 70 -4.66 -20.95 3.75
N PHE A 71 -4.52 -20.47 4.96
CA PHE A 71 -3.26 -19.94 5.48
C PHE A 71 -2.29 -21.08 5.77
N THR A 72 -1.03 -20.92 5.36
CA THR A 72 0.00 -21.95 5.51
C THR A 72 0.73 -21.90 6.84
N GLY A 73 0.65 -20.79 7.56
CA GLY A 73 1.46 -20.51 8.74
C GLY A 73 2.83 -19.87 8.42
N GLU A 74 3.27 -19.93 7.16
CA GLU A 74 4.53 -19.30 6.73
C GLU A 74 4.31 -17.81 6.51
N HIS A 75 5.02 -16.97 7.26
CA HIS A 75 4.81 -15.52 7.24
C HIS A 75 6.10 -14.72 7.37
N LEU A 76 6.01 -13.45 7.00
CA LEU A 76 7.04 -12.43 7.17
C LEU A 76 6.45 -11.29 7.99
N ASP A 77 7.26 -10.75 8.89
CA ASP A 77 6.91 -9.60 9.70
C ASP A 77 7.58 -8.35 9.14
N VAL A 78 6.79 -7.37 8.73
CA VAL A 78 7.27 -6.08 8.24
C VAL A 78 7.12 -5.03 9.32
N LEU A 79 8.25 -4.45 9.73
CA LEU A 79 8.28 -3.39 10.74
C LEU A 79 7.52 -2.17 10.25
N VAL A 80 6.60 -1.68 11.06
CA VAL A 80 5.84 -0.47 10.78
C VAL A 80 5.55 0.30 12.05
N SER A 81 5.51 1.62 11.97
CA SER A 81 5.05 2.47 13.06
C SER A 81 3.71 3.12 12.68
N ARG A 82 2.71 2.97 13.54
CA ARG A 82 1.40 3.61 13.39
C ARG A 82 1.28 4.80 14.33
N LYS A 83 0.91 5.94 13.76
CA LYS A 83 0.64 7.15 14.56
C LYS A 83 -0.39 6.83 15.63
N GLN A 84 -0.14 7.24 16.88
CA GLN A 84 -0.97 7.02 18.08
C GLN A 84 -1.00 5.59 18.65
N ILE A 85 -0.47 4.58 17.94
CA ILE A 85 -0.43 3.20 18.43
C ILE A 85 1.01 2.80 18.79
N GLY A 86 2.00 3.22 18.00
CA GLY A 86 3.41 2.89 18.22
C GLY A 86 3.98 1.96 17.17
N ALA A 87 5.12 1.37 17.50
CA ALA A 87 5.79 0.38 16.69
C ALA A 87 5.07 -0.98 16.74
N GLY A 88 5.23 -1.75 15.68
CA GLY A 88 4.69 -3.09 15.56
C GLY A 88 5.03 -3.67 14.20
N VAL A 89 4.36 -4.73 13.82
CA VAL A 89 4.60 -5.41 12.55
C VAL A 89 3.30 -5.58 11.74
N ARG A 90 3.46 -5.56 10.42
CA ARG A 90 2.44 -6.12 9.51
C ARG A 90 2.82 -7.55 9.20
N VAL A 91 1.84 -8.42 9.30
CA VAL A 91 2.03 -9.86 9.04
C VAL A 91 1.64 -10.16 7.62
N ILE A 92 2.61 -10.59 6.82
CA ILE A 92 2.42 -11.02 5.44
C ILE A 92 2.54 -12.55 5.42
N GLU A 93 1.46 -13.24 5.11
CA GLU A 93 1.41 -14.70 5.17
C GLU A 93 1.15 -15.32 3.80
N ALA A 94 1.76 -16.47 3.54
CA ALA A 94 1.49 -17.26 2.37
C ALA A 94 0.10 -17.92 2.47
N PHE A 95 -0.67 -17.80 1.41
CA PHE A 95 -2.03 -18.34 1.30
C PHE A 95 -2.15 -19.20 0.07
N GLU A 96 -2.60 -20.44 0.25
CA GLU A 96 -2.90 -21.35 -0.83
C GLU A 96 -4.38 -21.27 -1.19
N THR A 97 -4.67 -20.78 -2.39
CA THR A 97 -6.02 -20.65 -2.90
C THR A 97 -6.62 -22.02 -3.29
N ALA A 98 -7.94 -22.11 -3.34
CA ALA A 98 -8.63 -23.35 -3.70
C ALA A 98 -8.34 -23.82 -5.13
N ASP A 99 -7.94 -22.94 -6.03
CA ASP A 99 -7.49 -23.22 -7.40
C ASP A 99 -5.99 -23.57 -7.52
N GLY A 100 -5.29 -23.69 -6.39
CA GLY A 100 -3.91 -24.16 -6.32
C GLY A 100 -2.84 -23.07 -6.49
N ARG A 101 -3.23 -21.79 -6.55
CA ARG A 101 -2.28 -20.67 -6.54
C ARG A 101 -1.75 -20.44 -5.13
N ARG A 102 -0.54 -19.95 -5.02
CA ARG A 102 0.05 -19.55 -3.76
C ARG A 102 0.38 -18.05 -3.81
N ILE A 103 -0.24 -17.27 -2.95
CA ILE A 103 -0.24 -15.79 -2.99
C ILE A 103 0.13 -15.21 -1.63
N LEU A 104 0.37 -13.91 -1.57
CA LEU A 104 0.67 -13.16 -0.36
C LEU A 104 -0.58 -12.46 0.17
N ILE A 105 -0.88 -12.65 1.46
CA ILE A 105 -1.94 -11.92 2.16
C ILE A 105 -1.33 -11.08 3.28
N ASP A 106 -1.55 -9.77 3.23
CA ASP A 106 -1.30 -8.86 4.34
C ASP A 106 -2.49 -8.96 5.30
N ARG A 107 -2.30 -9.68 6.40
CA ARG A 107 -3.34 -9.96 7.40
C ARG A 107 -3.64 -8.76 8.29
N GLY A 108 -2.69 -7.84 8.42
CA GLY A 108 -2.90 -6.64 9.22
C GLY A 108 -1.72 -6.29 10.12
N PHE A 109 -1.98 -5.39 11.05
CA PHE A 109 -1.00 -4.85 11.99
C PHE A 109 -1.15 -5.50 13.36
N LEU A 110 -0.02 -5.89 13.95
CA LEU A 110 0.10 -6.31 15.34
C LEU A 110 1.05 -5.39 16.08
N THR A 111 0.72 -5.04 17.30
CA THR A 111 1.63 -4.41 18.24
C THR A 111 2.66 -5.42 18.76
N ASP A 112 3.78 -4.95 19.32
CA ASP A 112 4.85 -5.85 19.78
C ASP A 112 4.37 -6.85 20.83
N ASP A 113 3.44 -6.46 21.70
CA ASP A 113 2.83 -7.33 22.71
C ASP A 113 1.91 -8.41 22.11
N GLN A 114 1.31 -8.14 20.95
CA GLN A 114 0.45 -9.08 20.22
C GLN A 114 1.22 -10.00 19.26
N ARG A 115 2.47 -9.70 18.99
CA ARG A 115 3.28 -10.41 17.98
C ARG A 115 3.41 -11.90 18.26
N ALA A 116 3.48 -12.29 19.55
CA ALA A 116 3.56 -13.69 19.99
C ALA A 116 2.18 -14.38 20.07
N ALA A 117 1.07 -13.65 19.85
CA ALA A 117 -0.26 -14.22 19.93
C ALA A 117 -0.48 -15.28 18.83
N PRO A 118 -1.19 -16.38 19.13
CA PRO A 118 -1.52 -17.38 18.13
C PRO A 118 -2.30 -16.77 16.97
N ARG A 119 -1.93 -17.12 15.76
CA ARG A 119 -2.65 -16.77 14.54
C ARG A 119 -3.39 -17.98 14.04
N GLU A 120 -4.65 -17.82 13.71
CA GLU A 120 -5.40 -18.90 13.08
C GLU A 120 -4.80 -19.18 11.70
N SER A 121 -4.40 -20.41 11.49
CA SER A 121 -4.00 -20.98 10.21
C SER A 121 -5.06 -21.96 9.74
N GLY A 122 -5.13 -22.23 8.46
CA GLY A 122 -6.10 -23.18 7.90
C GLY A 122 -7.10 -22.53 6.95
N ALA A 123 -8.25 -23.19 6.75
CA ALA A 123 -9.23 -22.77 5.75
C ALA A 123 -9.83 -21.40 6.07
N ALA A 124 -9.86 -20.52 5.08
CA ALA A 124 -10.38 -19.16 5.20
C ALA A 124 -10.91 -18.64 3.86
N THR A 125 -11.84 -17.68 3.95
CA THR A 125 -12.20 -16.82 2.83
C THR A 125 -11.74 -15.40 3.16
N VAL A 126 -10.89 -14.83 2.33
CA VAL A 126 -10.31 -13.52 2.52
C VAL A 126 -10.90 -12.55 1.51
N GLU A 127 -11.47 -11.45 2.02
CA GLU A 127 -11.83 -10.28 1.23
C GLU A 127 -10.75 -9.21 1.41
N GLY A 128 -10.22 -8.71 0.33
CA GLY A 128 -9.14 -7.72 0.38
C GLY A 128 -8.97 -6.94 -0.91
N ASN A 129 -7.99 -6.07 -0.94
CA ASN A 129 -7.65 -5.28 -2.10
C ASN A 129 -6.29 -5.69 -2.65
N LEU A 130 -6.22 -5.89 -3.95
CA LEU A 130 -4.95 -6.06 -4.65
C LEU A 130 -4.09 -4.82 -4.45
N HIS A 131 -2.82 -5.04 -4.11
CA HIS A 131 -1.89 -3.94 -3.91
C HIS A 131 -0.47 -4.34 -4.28
N TRP A 132 0.25 -3.42 -4.87
CA TRP A 132 1.69 -3.53 -5.12
C TRP A 132 2.34 -2.26 -4.57
N PRO A 133 2.77 -2.27 -3.29
CA PRO A 133 3.45 -1.15 -2.68
C PRO A 133 4.76 -0.84 -3.41
N ASP A 134 5.08 0.45 -3.50
CA ASP A 134 6.37 0.95 -3.94
C ASP A 134 7.03 1.61 -2.72
N GLU A 135 7.61 0.78 -1.87
CA GLU A 135 8.15 1.18 -0.56
C GLU A 135 9.66 1.00 -0.46
N THR A 136 10.29 0.49 -1.52
CA THR A 136 11.74 0.23 -1.55
C THR A 136 12.48 1.32 -2.30
N ASP A 137 13.60 1.75 -1.73
CA ASP A 137 14.55 2.67 -2.36
C ASP A 137 16.00 2.27 -2.05
N SER A 138 16.97 3.09 -2.47
CA SER A 138 18.40 2.84 -2.23
C SER A 138 18.80 2.88 -0.73
N TYR A 139 17.94 3.37 0.14
CA TYR A 139 18.17 3.46 1.58
C TYR A 139 17.44 2.38 2.37
N THR A 140 16.55 1.64 1.74
CA THR A 140 15.79 0.56 2.37
C THR A 140 16.73 -0.57 2.77
N PRO A 141 16.86 -0.89 4.08
CA PRO A 141 17.73 -1.99 4.51
C PRO A 141 17.21 -3.35 4.03
N PRO A 142 18.08 -4.32 3.77
CA PRO A 142 17.65 -5.69 3.55
C PRO A 142 16.99 -6.26 4.81
N PRO A 143 16.23 -7.36 4.70
CA PRO A 143 15.67 -8.04 5.85
C PRO A 143 16.76 -8.39 6.88
N ASP A 144 16.47 -8.18 8.16
CA ASP A 144 17.41 -8.49 9.23
C ASP A 144 17.54 -10.02 9.41
N PRO A 145 18.72 -10.61 9.18
CA PRO A 145 18.91 -12.06 9.27
C PRO A 145 18.80 -12.61 10.70
N LYS A 146 18.88 -11.76 11.74
CA LYS A 146 18.80 -12.17 13.14
C LYS A 146 17.37 -12.21 13.65
N THR A 147 16.57 -11.24 13.26
CA THR A 147 15.19 -11.07 13.76
C THR A 147 14.14 -11.52 12.74
N GLY A 148 14.53 -11.71 11.48
CA GLY A 148 13.60 -11.99 10.38
C GLY A 148 12.72 -10.80 9.99
N LEU A 149 12.99 -9.60 10.52
CA LEU A 149 12.20 -8.40 10.25
C LEU A 149 12.49 -7.81 8.88
N TRP A 150 11.44 -7.47 8.19
CA TRP A 150 11.47 -6.71 6.94
C TRP A 150 11.20 -5.24 7.23
N PHE A 151 11.77 -4.35 6.43
CA PHE A 151 11.64 -2.90 6.61
C PHE A 151 10.76 -2.22 5.56
N ALA A 152 10.36 -2.96 4.53
CA ALA A 152 9.45 -2.53 3.48
C ALA A 152 8.69 -3.73 2.90
N ARG A 153 7.55 -3.47 2.26
CA ARG A 153 6.77 -4.49 1.57
C ARG A 153 7.23 -4.60 0.11
N ASP A 154 8.33 -5.30 -0.09
CA ASP A 154 8.81 -5.69 -1.42
C ASP A 154 8.11 -6.98 -1.86
N VAL A 155 7.06 -6.83 -2.65
CA VAL A 155 6.21 -7.96 -3.08
C VAL A 155 7.02 -9.02 -3.84
N ALA A 156 7.98 -8.62 -4.67
CA ALA A 156 8.79 -9.55 -5.45
C ALA A 156 9.73 -10.36 -4.55
N ALA A 157 10.45 -9.69 -3.64
CA ALA A 157 11.35 -10.34 -2.71
C ALA A 157 10.60 -11.22 -1.70
N MET A 158 9.44 -10.76 -1.19
CA MET A 158 8.57 -11.55 -0.30
C MET A 158 8.01 -12.79 -0.99
N ALA A 159 7.60 -12.67 -2.26
CA ALA A 159 7.12 -13.79 -3.05
C ALA A 159 8.20 -14.86 -3.22
N GLN A 160 9.45 -14.46 -3.45
CA GLN A 160 10.58 -15.39 -3.48
C GLN A 160 10.82 -16.04 -2.12
N ALA A 161 10.79 -15.27 -1.03
CA ALA A 161 11.03 -15.77 0.32
C ALA A 161 9.98 -16.79 0.79
N LEU A 162 8.72 -16.61 0.41
CA LEU A 162 7.59 -17.49 0.76
C LEU A 162 7.19 -18.46 -0.35
N ASN A 163 7.94 -18.50 -1.46
CA ASN A 163 7.65 -19.33 -2.63
C ASN A 163 6.20 -19.16 -3.13
N THR A 164 5.80 -17.91 -3.36
CA THR A 164 4.46 -17.52 -3.83
C THR A 164 4.54 -16.79 -5.17
N GLU A 165 3.40 -16.58 -5.81
CA GLU A 165 3.28 -15.59 -6.89
C GLU A 165 3.44 -14.18 -6.31
N ALA A 166 3.87 -13.21 -7.13
CA ALA A 166 3.93 -11.80 -6.76
C ALA A 166 2.53 -11.14 -6.77
N THR A 167 1.55 -11.85 -6.25
CA THR A 167 0.17 -11.40 -6.04
C THR A 167 0.00 -11.07 -4.57
N PHE A 168 -0.34 -9.81 -4.28
CA PHE A 168 -0.42 -9.30 -2.93
C PHE A 168 -1.81 -8.71 -2.65
N ILE A 169 -2.47 -9.24 -1.61
CA ILE A 169 -3.80 -8.80 -1.18
C ILE A 169 -3.71 -8.25 0.24
N VAL A 170 -4.23 -7.06 0.45
CA VAL A 170 -4.40 -6.47 1.79
C VAL A 170 -5.79 -6.81 2.29
N ALA A 171 -5.88 -7.59 3.35
CA ALA A 171 -7.16 -8.00 3.94
C ALA A 171 -7.95 -6.78 4.45
N ARG A 172 -9.25 -6.76 4.20
CA ARG A 172 -10.19 -5.72 4.67
C ARG A 172 -10.78 -6.02 6.03
N LYS A 173 -10.87 -7.29 6.37
CA LYS A 173 -11.51 -7.80 7.59
C LYS A 173 -10.50 -8.64 8.36
N PRO A 174 -10.66 -8.79 9.67
CA PRO A 174 -9.88 -9.75 10.44
C PRO A 174 -9.90 -11.13 9.78
N THR A 175 -8.74 -11.76 9.72
CA THR A 175 -8.55 -13.07 9.08
C THR A 175 -8.43 -14.21 10.09
N GLY A 176 -8.64 -13.91 11.36
CA GLY A 176 -8.63 -14.85 12.47
C GLY A 176 -7.47 -14.64 13.46
N GLY A 177 -7.69 -14.98 14.73
CA GLY A 177 -6.76 -14.73 15.81
C GLY A 177 -6.69 -13.26 16.22
N ALA A 178 -5.47 -12.73 16.37
CA ALA A 178 -5.23 -11.34 16.72
C ALA A 178 -5.38 -10.36 15.53
N ILE A 179 -5.54 -10.86 14.31
CA ILE A 179 -5.63 -10.11 13.05
C ILE A 179 -6.68 -10.68 12.10
#